data_9e2eb185571dec06f6499039bb2a461c
#
_entry.id   9e2eb185571dec06f6499039bb2a461c
#
_cell.length_a   1.000
_cell.length_b   1.000
_cell.length_c   1.000
_cell.angle_alpha   90.00
_cell.angle_beta   90.00
_cell.angle_gamma   90.00
#
_symmetry.space_group_name_H-M   'P 1'
#
loop_
_entity.id
_entity.type
_entity.pdbx_description
1 polymer ?
#
loop_
_entity_poly.entity_id
_entity_poly.type
_entity_poly.pdbx_seq_one_letter_code
_entity_poly.pdbx_strand_id
1 'polypeptide(L)'
;MKNNKKIKYAIYGFLFFVILIMSSVIYLDIPVENLKKEYANEQSKFMDVNELQVHYREEGKGFPIVLIHGTASSLHTWNAWAKELKKTNRVIRLDLPAFGITGPNKDADYSIKGYTTFLHTFLEKLQLEKFHLAGSSLGGNIAWNYATEHPTKVEKLILVAASGLPTNKPKPSIFKLAKIPVLSSLFLYVTPKILILKNLKEVYADDTKISDELVTRYHNMVLRVGNRQAFVDRAKADFKFDVKKNTNKLKRIQIPTLLIWGALDRWIPLDNGKRMDELIPNSKLVVIPNSGHVPMEEHPKESLKILKSFLGPELF
;
A
#
# COMPACT_ATOMS: atom_id res chain seq x y z
N MET A 1 4.19 15.03 60.08
CA MET A 1 4.99 13.98 59.42
C MET A 1 4.18 12.84 58.78
N LYS A 2 3.05 12.37 59.31
CA LYS A 2 2.20 11.30 58.74
C LYS A 2 1.58 11.64 57.37
N ASN A 3 1.20 12.91 57.11
CA ASN A 3 0.58 13.33 55.86
C ASN A 3 1.51 13.26 54.66
N ASN A 4 2.81 13.60 54.85
CA ASN A 4 3.79 13.56 53.75
C ASN A 4 4.06 12.15 53.26
N LYS A 5 3.95 11.12 54.10
CA LYS A 5 4.11 9.71 53.69
C LYS A 5 2.93 9.25 52.82
N LYS A 6 1.69 9.61 53.17
CA LYS A 6 0.50 9.26 52.40
C LYS A 6 0.53 9.91 50.99
N ILE A 7 0.94 11.17 50.92
CA ILE A 7 1.10 11.87 49.65
C ILE A 7 2.18 11.20 48.77
N LYS A 8 3.34 10.82 49.34
CA LYS A 8 4.37 10.09 48.61
C LYS A 8 3.87 8.75 48.04
N TYR A 9 3.15 7.96 48.88
CA TYR A 9 2.61 6.68 48.40
C TYR A 9 1.52 6.87 47.30
N ALA A 10 0.70 7.91 47.40
CA ALA A 10 -0.27 8.25 46.36
C ALA A 10 0.44 8.62 45.03
N ILE A 11 1.53 9.41 45.10
CA ILE A 11 2.34 9.76 43.96
C ILE A 11 3.00 8.51 43.34
N TYR A 12 3.59 7.64 44.16
CA TYR A 12 4.21 6.39 43.67
C TYR A 12 3.16 5.45 43.05
N GLY A 13 1.99 5.32 43.63
CA GLY A 13 0.86 4.56 43.09
C GLY A 13 0.41 5.12 41.72
N PHE A 14 0.28 6.42 41.61
CA PHE A 14 -0.06 7.10 40.38
C PHE A 14 1.03 6.91 39.30
N LEU A 15 2.29 7.10 39.65
CA LEU A 15 3.42 6.88 38.73
C LEU A 15 3.51 5.43 38.29
N PHE A 16 3.33 4.47 39.19
CA PHE A 16 3.27 3.04 38.87
C PHE A 16 2.12 2.74 37.89
N PHE A 17 0.94 3.30 38.12
CA PHE A 17 -0.22 3.13 37.24
C PHE A 17 0.02 3.74 35.87
N VAL A 18 0.64 4.93 35.81
CA VAL A 18 1.04 5.56 34.54
C VAL A 18 2.05 4.71 33.79
N ILE A 19 3.07 4.17 34.47
CA ILE A 19 4.06 3.27 33.89
C ILE A 19 3.40 2.01 33.34
N LEU A 20 2.45 1.44 34.09
CA LEU A 20 1.71 0.24 33.67
C LEU A 20 0.84 0.49 32.44
N ILE A 21 0.18 1.64 32.36
CA ILE A 21 -0.56 2.05 31.16
C ILE A 21 0.43 2.28 29.99
N MET A 22 1.52 3.01 30.23
CA MET A 22 2.51 3.28 29.19
C MET A 22 3.12 1.98 28.64
N SER A 23 3.44 1.02 29.50
CA SER A 23 3.97 -0.29 29.07
C SER A 23 2.97 -1.10 28.24
N SER A 24 1.67 -0.93 28.46
CA SER A 24 0.62 -1.63 27.70
C SER A 24 0.34 -1.03 26.33
N VAL A 25 0.76 0.21 26.06
CA VAL A 25 0.52 0.92 24.79
C VAL A 25 1.81 1.15 23.97
N ILE A 26 2.98 0.90 24.56
CA ILE A 26 4.26 0.97 23.83
C ILE A 26 4.46 -0.32 23.06
N TYR A 27 4.65 -0.18 21.75
CA TYR A 27 4.96 -1.29 20.83
C TYR A 27 6.38 -1.13 20.32
N LEU A 28 7.22 -2.10 20.62
CA LEU A 28 8.58 -2.14 20.09
C LEU A 28 8.56 -2.47 18.60
N ASP A 29 9.58 -2.00 17.89
CA ASP A 29 9.80 -2.40 16.50
C ASP A 29 10.07 -3.90 16.39
N ILE A 30 9.55 -4.52 15.33
CA ILE A 30 9.79 -5.93 15.02
C ILE A 30 11.02 -6.01 14.12
N PRO A 31 12.08 -6.76 14.52
CA PRO A 31 13.22 -7.02 13.67
C PRO A 31 12.81 -7.68 12.36
N VAL A 32 13.46 -7.30 11.26
CA VAL A 32 13.13 -7.81 9.92
C VAL A 32 13.21 -9.33 9.82
N GLU A 33 14.15 -9.95 10.52
CA GLU A 33 14.32 -11.41 10.49
C GLU A 33 13.14 -12.16 11.12
N ASN A 34 12.46 -11.56 12.12
CA ASN A 34 11.24 -12.13 12.69
C ASN A 34 10.08 -12.08 11.68
N LEU A 35 9.95 -10.95 10.95
CA LEU A 35 8.93 -10.82 9.91
C LEU A 35 9.21 -11.74 8.72
N LYS A 36 10.47 -11.97 8.35
CA LYS A 36 10.83 -12.95 7.33
C LYS A 36 10.40 -14.36 7.74
N LYS A 37 10.62 -14.76 9.01
CA LYS A 37 10.21 -16.08 9.52
C LYS A 37 8.69 -16.26 9.48
N GLU A 38 7.93 -15.20 9.74
CA GLU A 38 6.47 -15.27 9.83
C GLU A 38 5.76 -15.10 8.47
N TYR A 39 6.27 -14.20 7.62
CA TYR A 39 5.57 -13.77 6.40
C TYR A 39 6.28 -14.10 5.10
N ALA A 40 7.56 -14.44 5.11
CA ALA A 40 8.23 -14.96 3.93
C ALA A 40 7.92 -16.46 3.75
N ASN A 41 7.97 -16.93 2.52
CA ASN A 41 7.78 -18.33 2.16
C ASN A 41 8.77 -18.74 1.05
N GLU A 42 8.65 -19.94 0.51
CA GLU A 42 9.52 -20.46 -0.53
C GLU A 42 9.57 -19.60 -1.80
N GLN A 43 8.49 -18.87 -2.11
CA GLN A 43 8.42 -17.94 -3.26
C GLN A 43 8.99 -16.56 -2.95
N SER A 44 9.30 -16.28 -1.68
CA SER A 44 9.87 -15.00 -1.27
C SER A 44 11.32 -14.88 -1.68
N LYS A 45 11.63 -13.80 -2.35
CA LYS A 45 12.96 -13.44 -2.82
C LYS A 45 13.35 -12.07 -2.28
N PHE A 46 14.63 -11.83 -2.20
CA PHE A 46 15.20 -10.56 -1.76
C PHE A 46 16.21 -10.09 -2.80
N MET A 47 16.04 -8.86 -3.29
CA MET A 47 16.90 -8.27 -4.32
C MET A 47 17.44 -6.95 -3.81
N ASP A 48 18.74 -6.72 -3.97
CA ASP A 48 19.31 -5.40 -3.74
C ASP A 48 18.91 -4.44 -4.86
N VAL A 49 18.26 -3.35 -4.47
CA VAL A 49 17.93 -2.22 -5.36
C VAL A 49 18.41 -0.94 -4.67
N ASN A 50 19.55 -0.41 -5.11
CA ASN A 50 20.16 0.79 -4.53
C ASN A 50 20.37 0.66 -3.00
N GLU A 51 21.03 -0.42 -2.58
CA GLU A 51 21.32 -0.76 -1.18
C GLU A 51 20.06 -1.05 -0.30
N LEU A 52 18.90 -1.20 -0.92
CA LEU A 52 17.68 -1.61 -0.26
C LEU A 52 17.37 -3.07 -0.60
N GLN A 53 17.23 -3.92 0.42
CA GLN A 53 16.84 -5.33 0.27
C GLN A 53 15.33 -5.43 0.02
N VAL A 54 14.94 -5.47 -1.24
CA VAL A 54 13.55 -5.49 -1.68
C VAL A 54 12.97 -6.89 -1.56
N HIS A 55 11.96 -7.07 -0.71
CA HIS A 55 11.17 -8.30 -0.66
C HIS A 55 10.18 -8.34 -1.82
N TYR A 56 10.19 -9.44 -2.57
CA TYR A 56 9.22 -9.69 -3.63
C TYR A 56 8.92 -11.18 -3.73
N ARG A 57 7.83 -11.51 -4.43
CA ARG A 57 7.49 -12.88 -4.82
C ARG A 57 7.36 -12.96 -6.32
N GLU A 58 7.81 -14.08 -6.85
CA GLU A 58 7.71 -14.41 -8.27
C GLU A 58 7.14 -15.82 -8.39
N GLU A 59 5.98 -15.95 -9.02
CA GLU A 59 5.20 -17.17 -9.04
C GLU A 59 4.62 -17.41 -10.44
N GLY A 60 4.54 -18.67 -10.85
CA GLY A 60 3.98 -19.04 -12.16
C GLY A 60 4.92 -18.82 -13.34
N LYS A 61 4.38 -19.05 -14.54
CA LYS A 61 5.06 -18.88 -15.84
C LYS A 61 4.08 -18.23 -16.82
N GLY A 62 4.57 -17.72 -17.96
CA GLY A 62 3.76 -17.03 -18.95
C GLY A 62 4.06 -15.55 -18.99
N PHE A 63 3.16 -14.74 -19.58
CA PHE A 63 3.37 -13.30 -19.74
C PHE A 63 3.42 -12.60 -18.36
N PRO A 64 4.41 -11.73 -18.12
CA PRO A 64 4.61 -11.13 -16.79
C PRO A 64 3.48 -10.19 -16.41
N ILE A 65 3.05 -10.26 -15.15
CA ILE A 65 2.20 -9.25 -14.52
C ILE A 65 2.83 -8.80 -13.20
N VAL A 66 3.02 -7.48 -13.08
CA VAL A 66 3.61 -6.83 -11.91
C VAL A 66 2.51 -6.19 -11.06
N LEU A 67 2.46 -6.50 -9.76
CA LEU A 67 1.42 -6.06 -8.84
C LEU A 67 2.01 -5.17 -7.75
N ILE A 68 1.58 -3.90 -7.67
CA ILE A 68 2.09 -2.89 -6.76
C ILE A 68 1.03 -2.51 -5.73
N HIS A 69 1.32 -2.72 -4.45
CA HIS A 69 0.39 -2.42 -3.35
C HIS A 69 0.28 -0.94 -3.01
N GLY A 70 -0.71 -0.59 -2.19
CA GLY A 70 -0.96 0.76 -1.70
C GLY A 70 -0.19 1.15 -0.44
N THR A 71 -0.45 2.34 0.08
CA THR A 71 0.14 2.87 1.33
C THR A 71 -0.19 1.98 2.52
N ALA A 72 0.80 1.78 3.39
CA ALA A 72 0.70 0.98 4.62
C ALA A 72 0.22 -0.47 4.40
N SER A 73 0.38 -1.00 3.18
CA SER A 73 0.09 -2.37 2.81
C SER A 73 1.38 -3.16 2.52
N SER A 74 1.28 -4.31 1.90
CA SER A 74 2.38 -5.16 1.47
C SER A 74 1.96 -6.01 0.27
N LEU A 75 2.88 -6.76 -0.31
CA LEU A 75 2.59 -7.66 -1.43
C LEU A 75 1.47 -8.68 -1.12
N HIS A 76 1.16 -8.90 0.16
CA HIS A 76 0.10 -9.83 0.60
C HIS A 76 -1.31 -9.38 0.20
N THR A 77 -1.54 -8.10 -0.05
CA THR A 77 -2.83 -7.57 -0.56
C THR A 77 -3.25 -8.28 -1.86
N TRP A 78 -2.29 -8.82 -2.60
CA TRP A 78 -2.48 -9.51 -3.87
C TRP A 78 -2.57 -11.04 -3.77
N ASN A 79 -2.60 -11.62 -2.54
CA ASN A 79 -2.56 -13.08 -2.35
C ASN A 79 -3.63 -13.82 -3.16
N ALA A 80 -4.87 -13.32 -3.14
CA ALA A 80 -5.97 -13.96 -3.85
C ALA A 80 -5.80 -13.89 -5.38
N TRP A 81 -5.37 -12.75 -5.89
CA TRP A 81 -5.07 -12.59 -7.32
C TRP A 81 -3.89 -13.46 -7.76
N ALA A 82 -2.79 -13.41 -7.01
CA ALA A 82 -1.59 -14.18 -7.34
C ALA A 82 -1.83 -15.69 -7.37
N LYS A 83 -2.63 -16.22 -6.42
CA LYS A 83 -3.02 -17.63 -6.39
C LYS A 83 -3.64 -18.13 -7.69
N GLU A 84 -4.44 -17.28 -8.34
CA GLU A 84 -5.12 -17.66 -9.58
C GLU A 84 -4.34 -17.25 -10.83
N LEU A 85 -3.71 -16.07 -10.83
CA LEU A 85 -2.96 -15.59 -11.97
C LEU A 85 -1.71 -16.41 -12.26
N LYS A 86 -1.06 -16.98 -11.25
CA LYS A 86 0.13 -17.82 -11.45
C LYS A 86 -0.11 -19.11 -12.24
N LYS A 87 -1.37 -19.45 -12.50
CA LYS A 87 -1.73 -20.57 -13.36
C LYS A 87 -1.45 -20.30 -14.83
N THR A 88 -1.44 -19.02 -15.22
CA THR A 88 -1.30 -18.56 -16.61
C THR A 88 -0.25 -17.46 -16.79
N ASN A 89 0.14 -16.77 -15.73
CA ASN A 89 1.05 -15.62 -15.78
C ASN A 89 2.29 -15.84 -14.90
N ARG A 90 3.39 -15.20 -15.26
CA ARG A 90 4.52 -14.94 -14.37
C ARG A 90 4.13 -13.76 -13.46
N VAL A 91 3.68 -14.03 -12.24
CA VAL A 91 3.20 -13.03 -11.30
C VAL A 91 4.34 -12.51 -10.44
N ILE A 92 4.59 -11.22 -10.48
CA ILE A 92 5.61 -10.53 -9.70
C ILE A 92 4.91 -9.51 -8.81
N ARG A 93 5.13 -9.60 -7.51
CA ARG A 93 4.59 -8.67 -6.52
C ARG A 93 5.65 -8.33 -5.50
N LEU A 94 5.77 -7.05 -5.14
CA LEU A 94 6.85 -6.55 -4.30
C LEU A 94 6.32 -5.72 -3.15
N ASP A 95 7.11 -5.63 -2.08
CA ASP A 95 6.93 -4.64 -1.03
C ASP A 95 7.63 -3.35 -1.42
N LEU A 96 6.88 -2.25 -1.52
CA LEU A 96 7.42 -0.93 -1.83
C LEU A 96 8.33 -0.41 -0.71
N PRO A 97 9.31 0.47 -1.02
CA PRO A 97 10.05 1.22 -0.01
C PRO A 97 9.10 1.91 0.99
N ALA A 98 9.45 1.93 2.26
CA ALA A 98 8.67 2.34 3.44
C ALA A 98 7.67 1.30 3.95
N PHE A 99 7.48 0.15 3.30
CA PHE A 99 6.40 -0.78 3.64
C PHE A 99 6.86 -2.25 3.62
N GLY A 100 5.97 -3.11 4.14
CA GLY A 100 6.17 -4.55 4.15
C GLY A 100 7.47 -4.98 4.82
N ILE A 101 8.10 -6.02 4.31
CA ILE A 101 9.41 -6.50 4.79
C ILE A 101 10.56 -5.65 4.21
N THR A 102 10.37 -5.02 3.04
CA THR A 102 11.38 -4.15 2.41
C THR A 102 11.83 -3.03 3.35
N GLY A 103 10.90 -2.26 3.91
CA GLY A 103 11.23 -1.21 4.86
C GLY A 103 11.70 0.11 4.22
N PRO A 104 12.32 1.01 5.03
CA PRO A 104 12.71 2.33 4.58
C PRO A 104 13.88 2.27 3.59
N ASN A 105 13.89 3.20 2.62
CA ASN A 105 15.09 3.49 1.84
C ASN A 105 16.00 4.49 2.57
N LYS A 106 17.28 4.51 2.22
CA LYS A 106 18.27 5.37 2.86
C LYS A 106 18.03 6.86 2.64
N ASP A 107 17.59 7.21 1.43
CA ASP A 107 17.42 8.61 1.01
C ASP A 107 16.10 9.20 1.47
N ALA A 108 15.22 8.40 2.05
CA ALA A 108 13.84 8.77 2.43
C ALA A 108 13.07 9.50 1.32
N ASP A 109 13.45 9.29 0.05
CA ASP A 109 12.69 9.82 -1.10
C ASP A 109 11.49 8.91 -1.38
N TYR A 110 10.35 9.33 -0.84
CA TYR A 110 9.06 8.68 -1.06
C TYR A 110 8.18 9.48 -2.04
N SER A 111 8.78 10.32 -2.87
CA SER A 111 8.09 11.01 -3.96
C SER A 111 7.65 10.02 -5.05
N ILE A 112 6.65 10.41 -5.85
CA ILE A 112 6.23 9.56 -7.00
C ILE A 112 7.39 9.34 -7.95
N LYS A 113 8.26 10.33 -8.16
CA LYS A 113 9.46 10.17 -8.99
C LYS A 113 10.44 9.18 -8.38
N GLY A 114 10.69 9.24 -7.07
CA GLY A 114 11.52 8.26 -6.36
C GLY A 114 10.97 6.85 -6.52
N TYR A 115 9.67 6.66 -6.34
CA TYR A 115 9.03 5.36 -6.55
C TYR A 115 9.07 4.88 -8.01
N THR A 116 8.86 5.73 -9.02
CA THR A 116 8.96 5.30 -10.43
C THR A 116 10.37 4.94 -10.82
N THR A 117 11.38 5.68 -10.32
CA THR A 117 12.80 5.35 -10.50
C THR A 117 13.17 4.03 -9.82
N PHE A 118 12.75 3.82 -8.58
CA PHE A 118 12.92 2.57 -7.86
C PHE A 118 12.30 1.38 -8.63
N LEU A 119 11.05 1.52 -9.06
CA LEU A 119 10.35 0.50 -9.82
C LEU A 119 11.08 0.17 -11.12
N HIS A 120 11.56 1.18 -11.84
CA HIS A 120 12.32 0.99 -13.06
C HIS A 120 13.58 0.15 -12.82
N THR A 121 14.40 0.52 -11.82
CA THR A 121 15.61 -0.23 -11.47
C THR A 121 15.28 -1.67 -11.05
N PHE A 122 14.21 -1.89 -10.28
CA PHE A 122 13.75 -3.22 -9.89
C PHE A 122 13.37 -4.08 -11.12
N LEU A 123 12.60 -3.54 -12.04
CA LEU A 123 12.13 -4.24 -13.25
C LEU A 123 13.29 -4.52 -14.25
N GLU A 124 14.25 -3.61 -14.38
CA GLU A 124 15.46 -3.83 -15.18
C GLU A 124 16.30 -4.98 -14.62
N LYS A 125 16.47 -5.05 -13.29
CA LYS A 125 17.17 -6.18 -12.64
C LYS A 125 16.47 -7.52 -12.86
N LEU A 126 15.14 -7.53 -13.04
CA LEU A 126 14.36 -8.71 -13.42
C LEU A 126 14.38 -9.00 -14.93
N GLN A 127 15.04 -8.16 -15.73
CA GLN A 127 15.12 -8.23 -17.20
C GLN A 127 13.73 -8.28 -17.86
N LEU A 128 12.78 -7.47 -17.34
CA LEU A 128 11.44 -7.39 -17.87
C LEU A 128 11.38 -6.38 -19.02
N GLU A 129 11.23 -6.86 -20.25
CA GLU A 129 11.08 -6.02 -21.42
C GLU A 129 9.65 -5.50 -21.57
N LYS A 130 8.66 -6.39 -21.39
CA LYS A 130 7.24 -6.09 -21.54
C LYS A 130 6.39 -6.86 -20.53
N PHE A 131 5.40 -6.19 -19.92
CA PHE A 131 4.59 -6.77 -18.84
C PHE A 131 3.25 -6.05 -18.69
N HIS A 132 2.29 -6.71 -18.04
CA HIS A 132 1.11 -6.04 -17.49
C HIS A 132 1.46 -5.39 -16.15
N LEU A 133 0.94 -4.19 -15.89
CA LEU A 133 1.23 -3.44 -14.67
C LEU A 133 -0.07 -3.14 -13.92
N ALA A 134 -0.19 -3.68 -12.71
CA ALA A 134 -1.32 -3.43 -11.83
C ALA A 134 -0.88 -2.69 -10.56
N GLY A 135 -1.63 -1.68 -10.15
CA GLY A 135 -1.35 -0.96 -8.92
C GLY A 135 -2.60 -0.52 -8.18
N SER A 136 -2.55 -0.60 -6.85
CA SER A 136 -3.63 -0.14 -5.97
C SER A 136 -3.26 1.14 -5.26
N SER A 137 -4.16 2.12 -5.18
CA SER A 137 -3.98 3.35 -4.41
C SER A 137 -2.68 4.10 -4.77
N LEU A 138 -1.70 4.17 -3.85
CA LEU A 138 -0.35 4.65 -4.12
C LEU A 138 0.31 3.86 -5.26
N GLY A 139 0.24 2.52 -5.21
CA GLY A 139 0.77 1.67 -6.27
C GLY A 139 0.13 1.96 -7.63
N GLY A 140 -1.16 2.33 -7.66
CA GLY A 140 -1.83 2.81 -8.86
C GLY A 140 -1.26 4.13 -9.37
N ASN A 141 -0.94 5.07 -8.47
CA ASN A 141 -0.27 6.32 -8.83
C ASN A 141 1.12 6.08 -9.39
N ILE A 142 1.89 5.17 -8.79
CA ILE A 142 3.19 4.77 -9.30
C ILE A 142 3.03 4.12 -10.68
N ALA A 143 2.07 3.21 -10.85
CA ALA A 143 1.86 2.45 -12.08
C ALA A 143 1.50 3.35 -13.26
N TRP A 144 0.56 4.29 -13.13
CA TRP A 144 0.22 5.16 -14.25
C TRP A 144 1.30 6.19 -14.56
N ASN A 145 2.07 6.68 -13.55
CA ASN A 145 3.23 7.53 -13.82
C ASN A 145 4.33 6.74 -14.56
N TYR A 146 4.61 5.51 -14.11
CA TYR A 146 5.55 4.63 -14.79
C TYR A 146 5.14 4.37 -16.26
N ALA A 147 3.86 4.05 -16.47
CA ALA A 147 3.33 3.81 -17.82
C ALA A 147 3.45 5.03 -18.75
N THR A 148 3.35 6.26 -18.21
CA THR A 148 3.61 7.49 -18.99
C THR A 148 5.08 7.71 -19.30
N GLU A 149 5.97 7.27 -18.42
CA GLU A 149 7.44 7.41 -18.61
C GLU A 149 8.02 6.28 -19.49
N HIS A 150 7.42 5.08 -19.45
CA HIS A 150 7.87 3.88 -20.15
C HIS A 150 6.73 3.18 -20.93
N PRO A 151 6.07 3.86 -21.89
CA PRO A 151 4.85 3.34 -22.54
C PRO A 151 5.07 2.05 -23.34
N THR A 152 6.27 1.80 -23.84
CA THR A 152 6.60 0.60 -24.61
C THR A 152 6.78 -0.66 -23.76
N LYS A 153 7.04 -0.49 -22.44
CA LYS A 153 7.23 -1.60 -21.50
C LYS A 153 5.90 -2.13 -20.92
N VAL A 154 4.85 -1.32 -20.90
CA VAL A 154 3.57 -1.69 -20.30
C VAL A 154 2.57 -2.11 -21.38
N GLU A 155 2.21 -3.40 -21.39
CA GLU A 155 1.25 -3.94 -22.36
C GLU A 155 -0.20 -3.59 -22.00
N LYS A 156 -0.58 -3.76 -20.73
CA LYS A 156 -1.88 -3.37 -20.18
C LYS A 156 -1.67 -2.75 -18.81
N LEU A 157 -2.44 -1.71 -18.52
CA LEU A 157 -2.40 -1.01 -17.23
C LEU A 157 -3.66 -1.30 -16.43
N ILE A 158 -3.52 -1.66 -15.16
CA ILE A 158 -4.63 -1.97 -14.26
C ILE A 158 -4.53 -1.07 -13.02
N LEU A 159 -5.52 -0.23 -12.80
CA LEU A 159 -5.55 0.75 -11.73
C LEU A 159 -6.70 0.44 -10.77
N VAL A 160 -6.34 0.02 -9.54
CA VAL A 160 -7.34 -0.31 -8.51
C VAL A 160 -7.39 0.84 -7.51
N ALA A 161 -8.51 1.56 -7.47
CA ALA A 161 -8.72 2.70 -6.58
C ALA A 161 -7.49 3.66 -6.56
N ALA A 162 -6.93 3.96 -7.75
CA ALA A 162 -5.65 4.64 -7.90
C ALA A 162 -5.68 6.10 -7.40
N SER A 163 -4.62 6.54 -6.73
CA SER A 163 -4.44 7.93 -6.36
C SER A 163 -3.77 8.74 -7.50
N GLY A 164 -3.70 10.07 -7.32
CA GLY A 164 -3.01 10.96 -8.27
C GLY A 164 -3.86 12.12 -8.78
N LEU A 165 -5.17 12.09 -8.54
CA LEU A 165 -6.07 13.24 -8.73
C LEU A 165 -6.51 13.80 -7.36
N PRO A 166 -6.80 15.10 -7.26
CA PRO A 166 -7.32 15.68 -6.03
C PRO A 166 -8.71 15.12 -5.72
N THR A 167 -9.01 15.04 -4.45
CA THR A 167 -10.33 14.67 -3.94
C THR A 167 -10.86 15.77 -3.05
N ASN A 168 -12.17 16.01 -3.06
CA ASN A 168 -12.85 16.94 -2.16
C ASN A 168 -13.09 16.33 -0.77
N LYS A 169 -12.79 15.04 -0.59
CA LYS A 169 -12.91 14.40 0.73
C LYS A 169 -11.72 14.72 1.62
N PRO A 170 -11.93 14.82 2.94
CA PRO A 170 -10.83 15.00 3.88
C PRO A 170 -9.88 13.80 3.81
N LYS A 171 -8.58 14.07 3.91
CA LYS A 171 -7.58 13.00 4.01
C LYS A 171 -7.87 12.10 5.22
N PRO A 172 -7.63 10.77 5.11
CA PRO A 172 -7.76 9.85 6.22
C PRO A 172 -7.04 10.34 7.49
N SER A 173 -7.62 10.04 8.64
CA SER A 173 -7.17 10.59 9.93
C SER A 173 -5.70 10.32 10.24
N ILE A 174 -5.19 9.15 9.85
CA ILE A 174 -3.81 8.74 10.10
C ILE A 174 -2.78 9.65 9.39
N PHE A 175 -3.08 10.17 8.19
CA PHE A 175 -2.19 11.10 7.50
C PHE A 175 -2.19 12.50 8.14
N LYS A 176 -3.31 12.91 8.77
CA LYS A 176 -3.38 14.16 9.53
C LYS A 176 -2.55 14.06 10.79
N LEU A 177 -2.70 12.97 11.54
CA LEU A 177 -1.95 12.72 12.78
C LEU A 177 -0.43 12.66 12.54
N ALA A 178 0.00 12.00 11.47
CA ALA A 178 1.41 11.90 11.10
C ALA A 178 2.08 13.25 10.78
N LYS A 179 1.31 14.31 10.47
CA LYS A 179 1.82 15.66 10.19
C LYS A 179 1.97 16.54 11.44
N ILE A 180 1.37 16.16 12.55
CA ILE A 180 1.46 16.90 13.81
C ILE A 180 2.72 16.43 14.56
N PRO A 181 3.74 17.31 14.81
CA PRO A 181 5.05 16.89 15.33
C PRO A 181 4.98 16.00 16.58
N VAL A 182 4.21 16.40 17.60
CA VAL A 182 4.07 15.63 18.84
C VAL A 182 3.41 14.29 18.60
N LEU A 183 2.33 14.25 17.81
CA LEU A 183 1.59 13.02 17.52
C LEU A 183 2.39 12.08 16.60
N SER A 184 3.13 12.62 15.65
CA SER A 184 4.01 11.81 14.80
C SER A 184 5.13 11.15 15.61
N SER A 185 5.71 11.87 16.58
CA SER A 185 6.73 11.28 17.48
C SER A 185 6.11 10.21 18.39
N LEU A 186 4.91 10.45 18.90
CA LEU A 186 4.19 9.45 19.70
C LEU A 186 3.86 8.19 18.88
N PHE A 187 3.48 8.35 17.62
CA PHE A 187 3.19 7.23 16.71
C PHE A 187 4.36 6.26 16.54
N LEU A 188 5.62 6.73 16.68
CA LEU A 188 6.80 5.87 16.60
C LEU A 188 6.87 4.82 17.73
N TYR A 189 6.16 5.04 18.83
CA TYR A 189 6.18 4.16 19.99
C TYR A 189 4.80 3.60 20.35
N VAL A 190 3.74 4.33 20.02
CA VAL A 190 2.36 4.00 20.39
C VAL A 190 1.55 3.73 19.12
N THR A 191 1.52 2.47 18.72
CA THR A 191 0.78 2.02 17.52
C THR A 191 -0.05 0.78 17.87
N PRO A 192 -1.13 0.92 18.67
CA PRO A 192 -1.93 -0.22 19.08
C PRO A 192 -2.72 -0.80 17.91
N LYS A 193 -3.00 -2.11 17.96
CA LYS A 193 -3.80 -2.83 16.94
C LYS A 193 -5.14 -2.17 16.63
N ILE A 194 -5.76 -1.51 17.62
CA ILE A 194 -7.03 -0.79 17.42
C ILE A 194 -6.92 0.35 16.41
N LEU A 195 -5.75 1.00 16.29
CA LEU A 195 -5.52 2.01 15.24
C LEU A 195 -5.51 1.36 13.86
N ILE A 196 -4.91 0.19 13.73
CA ILE A 196 -4.88 -0.56 12.48
C ILE A 196 -6.28 -1.04 12.11
N LEU A 197 -7.01 -1.62 13.09
CA LEU A 197 -8.40 -2.02 12.88
C LEU A 197 -9.27 -0.84 12.42
N LYS A 198 -9.17 0.31 13.09
CA LYS A 198 -9.91 1.52 12.71
C LYS A 198 -9.58 1.94 11.27
N ASN A 199 -8.31 1.87 10.89
CA ASN A 199 -7.86 2.21 9.54
C ASN A 199 -8.40 1.20 8.51
N LEU A 200 -8.38 -0.10 8.80
CA LEU A 200 -8.95 -1.13 7.94
C LEU A 200 -10.47 -0.93 7.76
N LYS A 201 -11.19 -0.54 8.82
CA LYS A 201 -12.62 -0.19 8.73
C LYS A 201 -12.90 1.05 7.88
N GLU A 202 -11.92 1.94 7.67
CA GLU A 202 -12.06 3.05 6.73
C GLU A 202 -11.88 2.59 5.26
N VAL A 203 -11.09 1.55 5.01
CA VAL A 203 -10.79 1.07 3.65
C VAL A 203 -11.68 -0.08 3.17
N TYR A 204 -12.23 -0.88 4.09
CA TYR A 204 -13.22 -1.91 3.77
C TYR A 204 -14.63 -1.31 3.85
N ALA A 205 -15.53 -1.73 2.96
CA ALA A 205 -16.96 -1.40 3.06
C ALA A 205 -17.67 -2.33 4.06
N ASP A 206 -17.25 -3.59 4.11
CA ASP A 206 -17.80 -4.64 4.97
C ASP A 206 -16.79 -5.02 6.06
N ASP A 207 -17.05 -4.55 7.28
CA ASP A 207 -16.20 -4.80 8.45
C ASP A 207 -16.09 -6.30 8.80
N THR A 208 -17.07 -7.14 8.40
CA THR A 208 -17.07 -8.59 8.69
C THR A 208 -15.95 -9.35 7.96
N LYS A 209 -15.37 -8.75 6.94
CA LYS A 209 -14.25 -9.30 6.17
C LYS A 209 -12.87 -8.99 6.79
N ILE A 210 -12.86 -8.21 7.87
CA ILE A 210 -11.63 -7.85 8.57
C ILE A 210 -11.36 -8.88 9.65
N SER A 211 -10.52 -9.89 9.36
CA SER A 211 -10.13 -10.90 10.33
C SER A 211 -9.01 -10.40 11.27
N ASP A 212 -8.88 -11.06 12.43
CA ASP A 212 -7.79 -10.76 13.38
C ASP A 212 -6.40 -11.03 12.78
N GLU A 213 -6.26 -12.03 11.91
CA GLU A 213 -5.02 -12.32 11.19
C GLU A 213 -4.69 -11.19 10.23
N LEU A 214 -5.70 -10.63 9.54
CA LEU A 214 -5.52 -9.47 8.67
C LEU A 214 -5.01 -8.26 9.47
N VAL A 215 -5.68 -7.93 10.59
CA VAL A 215 -5.27 -6.83 11.49
C VAL A 215 -3.85 -7.05 11.99
N THR A 216 -3.54 -8.28 12.42
CA THR A 216 -2.21 -8.63 12.94
C THR A 216 -1.14 -8.48 11.87
N ARG A 217 -1.37 -8.96 10.65
CA ARG A 217 -0.43 -8.80 9.54
C ARG A 217 -0.14 -7.32 9.23
N TYR A 218 -1.18 -6.51 9.10
CA TYR A 218 -1.01 -5.06 8.86
C TYR A 218 -0.26 -4.40 10.01
N HIS A 219 -0.59 -4.75 11.25
CA HIS A 219 0.08 -4.23 12.43
C HIS A 219 1.56 -4.60 12.47
N ASN A 220 1.90 -5.88 12.26
CA ASN A 220 3.28 -6.36 12.27
C ASN A 220 4.11 -5.69 11.15
N MET A 221 3.54 -5.47 9.97
CA MET A 221 4.21 -4.76 8.88
C MET A 221 4.46 -3.28 9.22
N VAL A 222 3.53 -2.63 9.93
CA VAL A 222 3.75 -1.26 10.42
C VAL A 222 4.85 -1.22 11.49
N LEU A 223 4.92 -2.24 12.36
CA LEU A 223 5.94 -2.35 13.41
C LEU A 223 7.31 -2.82 12.90
N ARG A 224 7.48 -3.20 11.64
CA ARG A 224 8.81 -3.50 11.09
C ARG A 224 9.74 -2.34 11.37
N VAL A 225 10.93 -2.61 11.90
CA VAL A 225 11.93 -1.58 12.26
C VAL A 225 12.09 -0.55 11.14
N GLY A 226 11.86 0.72 11.47
CA GLY A 226 11.95 1.86 10.56
C GLY A 226 10.70 2.18 9.74
N ASN A 227 9.71 1.27 9.60
CA ASN A 227 8.50 1.54 8.80
C ASN A 227 7.64 2.66 9.37
N ARG A 228 7.56 2.79 10.69
CA ARG A 228 6.81 3.89 11.34
C ARG A 228 7.41 5.25 11.01
N GLN A 229 8.74 5.36 11.08
CA GLN A 229 9.44 6.60 10.69
C GLN A 229 9.25 6.88 9.20
N ALA A 230 9.45 5.88 8.33
CA ALA A 230 9.26 6.02 6.88
C ALA A 230 7.82 6.45 6.51
N PHE A 231 6.81 5.92 7.22
CA PHE A 231 5.42 6.36 7.05
C PHE A 231 5.24 7.84 7.42
N VAL A 232 5.84 8.28 8.54
CA VAL A 232 5.80 9.68 8.99
C VAL A 232 6.50 10.59 7.98
N ASP A 233 7.68 10.21 7.51
CA ASP A 233 8.47 10.98 6.53
C ASP A 233 7.70 11.12 5.22
N ARG A 234 7.13 10.02 4.73
CA ARG A 234 6.26 10.04 3.57
C ARG A 234 5.02 10.90 3.76
N ALA A 235 4.38 10.86 4.93
CA ALA A 235 3.20 11.68 5.22
C ALA A 235 3.51 13.17 5.30
N LYS A 236 4.72 13.52 5.76
CA LYS A 236 5.24 14.91 5.83
C LYS A 236 5.69 15.42 4.47
N ALA A 237 6.16 14.53 3.59
CA ALA A 237 6.50 14.92 2.23
C ALA A 237 5.28 15.60 1.59
N ASP A 238 5.46 16.84 1.17
CA ASP A 238 4.35 17.67 0.68
C ASP A 238 4.01 17.25 -0.76
N PHE A 239 3.16 16.24 -0.87
CA PHE A 239 2.62 15.79 -2.15
C PHE A 239 1.61 16.86 -2.65
N LYS A 240 2.12 18.00 -3.12
CA LYS A 240 1.32 18.94 -3.88
C LYS A 240 0.96 18.26 -5.20
N PHE A 241 -0.29 17.84 -5.32
CA PHE A 241 -0.80 17.38 -6.61
C PHE A 241 -0.81 18.56 -7.57
N ASP A 242 0.11 18.55 -8.53
CA ASP A 242 -0.02 19.41 -9.70
C ASP A 242 -1.13 18.84 -10.59
N VAL A 243 -2.34 19.35 -10.39
CA VAL A 243 -3.55 18.86 -11.06
C VAL A 243 -3.38 18.94 -12.58
N LYS A 244 -2.85 20.05 -13.10
CA LYS A 244 -2.65 20.28 -14.54
C LYS A 244 -1.65 19.28 -15.12
N LYS A 245 -0.53 19.10 -14.42
CA LYS A 245 0.51 18.14 -14.82
C LYS A 245 -0.02 16.71 -14.84
N ASN A 246 -0.72 16.29 -13.77
CA ASN A 246 -1.26 14.94 -13.66
C ASN A 246 -2.37 14.68 -14.70
N THR A 247 -3.28 15.63 -14.89
CA THR A 247 -4.30 15.56 -15.96
C THR A 247 -3.66 15.39 -17.34
N ASN A 248 -2.63 16.18 -17.65
CA ASN A 248 -1.94 16.08 -18.93
C ASN A 248 -1.19 14.75 -19.11
N LYS A 249 -0.62 14.18 -18.02
CA LYS A 249 0.01 12.87 -18.06
C LYS A 249 -1.03 11.76 -18.34
N LEU A 250 -2.17 11.76 -17.64
CA LEU A 250 -3.24 10.77 -17.82
C LEU A 250 -3.77 10.77 -19.27
N LYS A 251 -3.97 11.94 -19.89
CA LYS A 251 -4.39 12.07 -21.29
C LYS A 251 -3.41 11.47 -22.31
N ARG A 252 -2.15 11.29 -21.92
CA ARG A 252 -1.12 10.70 -22.80
C ARG A 252 -1.05 9.17 -22.72
N ILE A 253 -1.75 8.54 -21.80
CA ILE A 253 -1.77 7.08 -21.68
C ILE A 253 -2.58 6.51 -22.83
N GLN A 254 -1.91 5.88 -23.80
CA GLN A 254 -2.55 5.19 -24.93
C GLN A 254 -2.68 3.68 -24.69
N ILE A 255 -2.08 3.18 -23.61
CA ILE A 255 -2.07 1.78 -23.20
C ILE A 255 -3.49 1.37 -22.80
N PRO A 256 -3.99 0.19 -23.24
CA PRO A 256 -5.28 -0.33 -22.75
C PRO A 256 -5.29 -0.35 -21.21
N THR A 257 -6.27 0.34 -20.62
CA THR A 257 -6.30 0.59 -19.18
C THR A 257 -7.61 0.10 -18.57
N LEU A 258 -7.51 -0.72 -17.52
CA LEU A 258 -8.64 -1.12 -16.68
C LEU A 258 -8.61 -0.33 -15.37
N LEU A 259 -9.72 0.30 -15.05
CA LEU A 259 -9.95 0.94 -13.77
C LEU A 259 -10.94 0.07 -12.97
N ILE A 260 -10.54 -0.38 -11.77
CA ILE A 260 -11.41 -1.12 -10.85
C ILE A 260 -11.63 -0.25 -9.61
N TRP A 261 -12.89 -0.01 -9.27
CA TRP A 261 -13.22 0.86 -8.14
C TRP A 261 -14.35 0.30 -7.30
N GLY A 262 -14.22 0.41 -5.97
CA GLY A 262 -15.33 0.17 -5.06
C GLY A 262 -16.26 1.39 -5.01
N ALA A 263 -17.57 1.16 -5.11
CA ALA A 263 -18.56 2.25 -5.04
C ALA A 263 -18.58 2.93 -3.65
N LEU A 264 -18.17 2.20 -2.61
CA LEU A 264 -18.16 2.64 -1.21
C LEU A 264 -16.76 3.07 -0.74
N ASP A 265 -15.83 3.36 -1.65
CA ASP A 265 -14.50 3.82 -1.31
C ASP A 265 -14.55 5.15 -0.55
N ARG A 266 -14.14 5.11 0.72
CA ARG A 266 -14.12 6.27 1.62
C ARG A 266 -12.83 7.07 1.51
N TRP A 267 -11.75 6.48 0.95
CA TRP A 267 -10.43 7.11 0.84
C TRP A 267 -10.24 7.84 -0.49
N ILE A 268 -10.53 7.17 -1.59
CA ILE A 268 -10.48 7.76 -2.93
C ILE A 268 -11.84 7.53 -3.61
N PRO A 269 -12.74 8.52 -3.54
CA PRO A 269 -14.10 8.38 -4.03
C PRO A 269 -14.18 7.91 -5.48
N LEU A 270 -15.24 7.19 -5.82
CA LEU A 270 -15.54 6.72 -7.18
C LEU A 270 -15.45 7.83 -8.24
N ASP A 271 -15.75 9.07 -7.87
CA ASP A 271 -15.63 10.21 -8.79
C ASP A 271 -14.20 10.42 -9.32
N ASN A 272 -13.18 10.03 -8.54
CA ASN A 272 -11.80 10.01 -9.05
C ASN A 272 -11.61 8.95 -10.13
N GLY A 273 -12.23 7.78 -9.97
CA GLY A 273 -12.24 6.72 -10.99
C GLY A 273 -12.93 7.17 -12.29
N LYS A 274 -14.09 7.81 -12.19
CA LYS A 274 -14.81 8.39 -13.34
C LYS A 274 -13.95 9.44 -14.06
N ARG A 275 -13.34 10.35 -13.30
CA ARG A 275 -12.44 11.36 -13.88
C ARG A 275 -11.20 10.76 -14.54
N MET A 276 -10.64 9.68 -13.99
CA MET A 276 -9.53 8.97 -14.65
C MET A 276 -9.99 8.32 -15.95
N ASP A 277 -11.18 7.73 -15.98
CA ASP A 277 -11.78 7.12 -17.17
C ASP A 277 -12.04 8.15 -18.28
N GLU A 278 -12.51 9.35 -17.92
CA GLU A 278 -12.69 10.47 -18.84
C GLU A 278 -11.35 11.00 -19.42
N LEU A 279 -10.26 10.87 -18.65
CA LEU A 279 -8.95 11.41 -19.02
C LEU A 279 -8.09 10.44 -19.82
N ILE A 280 -8.20 9.14 -19.58
CA ILE A 280 -7.39 8.11 -20.23
C ILE A 280 -8.13 7.60 -21.46
N PRO A 281 -7.64 7.83 -22.70
CA PRO A 281 -8.40 7.56 -23.93
C PRO A 281 -8.84 6.11 -24.12
N ASN A 282 -8.03 5.15 -23.72
CA ASN A 282 -8.28 3.71 -23.89
C ASN A 282 -8.56 3.02 -22.54
N SER A 283 -9.39 3.65 -21.72
CA SER A 283 -9.75 3.09 -20.41
C SER A 283 -11.15 2.48 -20.39
N LYS A 284 -11.34 1.62 -19.39
CA LYS A 284 -12.64 1.07 -19.01
C LYS A 284 -12.75 1.05 -17.50
N LEU A 285 -13.70 1.78 -16.95
CA LEU A 285 -14.02 1.75 -15.53
C LEU A 285 -15.03 0.61 -15.24
N VAL A 286 -14.70 -0.23 -14.26
CA VAL A 286 -15.60 -1.22 -13.69
C VAL A 286 -15.75 -0.97 -12.20
N VAL A 287 -17.01 -0.80 -11.77
CA VAL A 287 -17.37 -0.48 -10.39
C VAL A 287 -17.88 -1.72 -9.68
N ILE A 288 -17.36 -2.01 -8.48
CA ILE A 288 -17.87 -3.07 -7.62
C ILE A 288 -18.78 -2.43 -6.55
N PRO A 289 -20.11 -2.68 -6.59
CA PRO A 289 -21.09 -1.90 -5.81
C PRO A 289 -20.87 -1.93 -4.29
N ASN A 290 -20.52 -3.09 -3.74
CA ASN A 290 -20.42 -3.31 -2.30
C ASN A 290 -18.96 -3.34 -1.81
N SER A 291 -18.03 -2.73 -2.53
CA SER A 291 -16.62 -2.70 -2.20
C SER A 291 -16.14 -1.33 -1.72
N GLY A 292 -15.19 -1.35 -0.80
CA GLY A 292 -14.42 -0.19 -0.39
C GLY A 292 -13.18 0.04 -1.24
N HIS A 293 -12.11 0.47 -0.57
CA HIS A 293 -10.85 0.90 -1.20
C HIS A 293 -9.98 -0.25 -1.71
N VAL A 294 -10.20 -1.48 -1.25
CA VAL A 294 -9.34 -2.64 -1.52
C VAL A 294 -10.11 -3.81 -2.16
N PRO A 295 -10.70 -3.62 -3.36
CA PRO A 295 -11.52 -4.65 -4.02
C PRO A 295 -10.81 -6.00 -4.18
N MET A 296 -9.49 -6.00 -4.33
CA MET A 296 -8.69 -7.21 -4.49
C MET A 296 -8.58 -8.04 -3.19
N GLU A 297 -8.80 -7.42 -2.03
CA GLU A 297 -8.88 -8.11 -0.73
C GLU A 297 -10.34 -8.38 -0.34
N GLU A 298 -11.22 -7.40 -0.52
CA GLU A 298 -12.60 -7.43 -0.06
C GLU A 298 -13.52 -8.27 -0.96
N HIS A 299 -13.32 -8.18 -2.29
CA HIS A 299 -14.07 -8.91 -3.33
C HIS A 299 -13.14 -9.62 -4.32
N PRO A 300 -12.26 -10.53 -3.84
CA PRO A 300 -11.18 -11.08 -4.65
C PRO A 300 -11.67 -11.85 -5.88
N LYS A 301 -12.76 -12.62 -5.77
CA LYS A 301 -13.30 -13.40 -6.88
C LYS A 301 -13.86 -12.48 -7.98
N GLU A 302 -14.60 -11.46 -7.61
CA GLU A 302 -15.24 -10.52 -8.55
C GLU A 302 -14.18 -9.65 -9.24
N SER A 303 -13.30 -9.02 -8.47
CA SER A 303 -12.22 -8.18 -9.00
C SER A 303 -11.27 -8.96 -9.91
N LEU A 304 -10.99 -10.23 -9.57
CA LEU A 304 -10.18 -11.10 -10.42
C LEU A 304 -10.90 -11.50 -11.72
N LYS A 305 -12.20 -11.77 -11.67
CA LYS A 305 -13.00 -12.05 -12.87
C LYS A 305 -12.96 -10.87 -13.85
N ILE A 306 -13.10 -9.66 -13.33
CA ILE A 306 -12.99 -8.42 -14.10
C ILE A 306 -11.59 -8.31 -14.75
N LEU A 307 -10.53 -8.53 -13.97
CA LEU A 307 -9.16 -8.52 -14.47
C LEU A 307 -8.93 -9.56 -15.57
N LYS A 308 -9.31 -10.83 -15.34
CA LYS A 308 -9.13 -11.91 -16.34
C LYS A 308 -9.89 -11.62 -17.65
N SER A 309 -11.09 -11.06 -17.56
CA SER A 309 -11.83 -10.64 -18.76
C SER A 309 -11.11 -9.54 -19.54
N PHE A 310 -10.43 -8.62 -18.86
CA PHE A 310 -9.65 -7.57 -19.50
C PHE A 310 -8.33 -8.07 -20.09
N LEU A 311 -7.64 -8.97 -19.40
CA LEU A 311 -6.41 -9.57 -19.92
C LEU A 311 -6.68 -10.39 -21.20
N GLY A 312 -7.86 -11.00 -21.30
CA GLY A 312 -8.24 -11.88 -22.42
C GLY A 312 -7.58 -13.27 -22.32
N PRO A 313 -7.88 -14.16 -23.25
CA PRO A 313 -7.13 -15.40 -23.39
C PRO A 313 -5.70 -15.05 -23.80
N GLU A 314 -4.72 -15.49 -23.03
CA GLU A 314 -3.32 -15.40 -23.46
C GLU A 314 -3.11 -16.37 -24.62
N LEU A 315 -2.82 -15.84 -25.78
CA LEU A 315 -2.33 -16.61 -26.92
C LEU A 315 -0.88 -16.99 -26.58
N PHE A 316 -0.67 -18.25 -26.22
CA PHE A 316 0.64 -18.88 -26.08
C PHE A 316 1.22 -19.18 -27.45
#